data_ceafc6bc738f796914933f9eca096f11
#
_entry.id   ceafc6bc738f796914933f9eca096f11
#
_cell.length_a   1.000
_cell.length_b   1.000
_cell.length_c   1.000
_cell.angle_alpha   90.00
_cell.angle_beta   90.00
_cell.angle_gamma   90.00
#
_symmetry.space_group_name_H-M   'P 1'
#
loop_
_entity.id
_entity.type
_entity.pdbx_description
1 polymer ?
#
loop_
_entity_poly.entity_id
_entity_poly.type
_entity_poly.pdbx_seq_one_letter_code
_entity_poly.pdbx_strand_id
1 'polypeptide(L)'
;MLTIERFVCNMIQENCYVVNDDTQECVIIDCGAYYPEERKAIVDYIKGHQLHPKHLIATHGHIDHNFGNNTIYEEFQLKPEVDAADKVLMDKLVQQAKELVDVDIDYPMPPVGKYLTDKDVITFGNHQFTIIETPGHSPGSVFYYCEEEHVAFSGDTLFHNSIGRTDYIGGSMFQIIQSLRTISQLPDSTRILPGHGRETTLGAELASNPYLDR
;
A
#
# COMPACT_ATOMS: atom_id res chain seq x y z
N MET A 1 -13.73 7.14 13.66
CA MET A 1 -13.50 5.69 13.42
C MET A 1 -13.35 5.48 11.93
N LEU A 2 -12.33 4.72 11.51
CA LEU A 2 -12.10 4.38 10.12
C LEU A 2 -13.01 3.24 9.64
N THR A 3 -13.56 3.38 8.46
CA THR A 3 -14.16 2.29 7.68
C THR A 3 -13.12 1.85 6.66
N ILE A 4 -12.81 0.56 6.63
CA ILE A 4 -11.77 -0.01 5.77
C ILE A 4 -12.39 -1.12 4.95
N GLU A 5 -12.45 -0.93 3.63
CA GLU A 5 -12.86 -1.97 2.67
C GLU A 5 -11.63 -2.52 1.96
N ARG A 6 -11.54 -3.83 1.87
CA ARG A 6 -10.44 -4.55 1.23
C ARG A 6 -10.91 -5.24 -0.03
N PHE A 7 -10.21 -4.99 -1.13
CA PHE A 7 -10.39 -5.68 -2.41
C PHE A 7 -9.16 -6.55 -2.68
N VAL A 8 -9.37 -7.83 -2.92
CA VAL A 8 -8.29 -8.72 -3.34
C VAL A 8 -8.19 -8.65 -4.85
N CYS A 9 -7.06 -8.20 -5.35
CA CYS A 9 -6.84 -7.83 -6.74
C CYS A 9 -5.76 -8.69 -7.41
N ASN A 10 -5.81 -8.73 -8.72
CA ASN A 10 -4.87 -9.33 -9.65
C ASN A 10 -4.52 -10.83 -9.41
N MET A 11 -3.63 -11.36 -10.25
CA MET A 11 -3.27 -12.78 -10.28
C MET A 11 -2.45 -13.25 -9.06
N ILE A 12 -1.85 -12.32 -8.32
CA ILE A 12 -1.06 -12.63 -7.12
C ILE A 12 -1.73 -12.20 -5.82
N GLN A 13 -3.04 -11.85 -5.90
CA GLN A 13 -3.91 -11.60 -4.74
C GLN A 13 -3.41 -10.45 -3.83
N GLU A 14 -3.07 -9.34 -4.45
CA GLU A 14 -2.74 -8.10 -3.74
C GLU A 14 -4.00 -7.53 -3.06
N ASN A 15 -3.82 -6.85 -1.94
CA ASN A 15 -4.86 -6.19 -1.16
C ASN A 15 -4.89 -4.69 -1.41
N CYS A 16 -5.81 -4.23 -2.24
CA CYS A 16 -6.17 -2.82 -2.35
C CYS A 16 -7.13 -2.43 -1.22
N TYR A 17 -6.91 -1.27 -0.60
CA TYR A 17 -7.79 -0.76 0.46
C TYR A 17 -8.42 0.58 0.08
N VAL A 18 -9.72 0.71 0.36
CA VAL A 18 -10.42 2.00 0.38
C VAL A 18 -10.74 2.33 1.84
N VAL A 19 -10.18 3.43 2.32
CA VAL A 19 -10.26 3.84 3.73
C VAL A 19 -10.96 5.19 3.82
N ASN A 20 -12.04 5.28 4.58
CA ASN A 20 -12.80 6.51 4.77
C ASN A 20 -13.24 6.69 6.23
N ASP A 21 -13.69 7.88 6.56
CA ASP A 21 -14.38 8.17 7.82
C ASP A 21 -15.80 8.72 7.59
N ASP A 22 -16.41 9.25 8.63
CA ASP A 22 -17.77 9.80 8.63
C ASP A 22 -17.93 11.09 7.78
N THR A 23 -16.82 11.69 7.33
CA THR A 23 -16.86 12.83 6.40
C THR A 23 -17.07 12.42 4.95
N GLN A 24 -17.00 11.12 4.65
CA GLN A 24 -16.98 10.54 3.31
C GLN A 24 -15.70 10.84 2.50
N GLU A 25 -14.74 11.56 3.03
CA GLU A 25 -13.42 11.64 2.41
C GLU A 25 -12.70 10.30 2.53
N CYS A 26 -12.03 9.87 1.46
CA CYS A 26 -11.34 8.58 1.46
C CYS A 26 -9.95 8.62 0.81
N VAL A 27 -9.16 7.62 1.17
CA VAL A 27 -7.85 7.31 0.59
C VAL A 27 -7.92 5.93 -0.05
N ILE A 28 -7.34 5.79 -1.22
CA ILE A 28 -7.14 4.51 -1.90
C ILE A 28 -5.67 4.12 -1.71
N ILE A 29 -5.43 2.94 -1.15
CA ILE A 29 -4.09 2.44 -0.83
C ILE A 29 -3.83 1.21 -1.69
N ASP A 30 -2.73 1.22 -2.45
CA ASP A 30 -2.29 0.12 -3.30
C ASP A 30 -3.38 -0.35 -4.29
N CYS A 31 -3.61 0.43 -5.34
CA CYS A 31 -4.61 0.03 -6.33
C CYS A 31 -4.03 -0.98 -7.32
N GLY A 32 -3.98 -2.25 -6.93
CA GLY A 32 -3.49 -3.36 -7.74
C GLY A 32 -4.51 -3.97 -8.70
N ALA A 33 -5.69 -3.37 -8.87
CA ALA A 33 -6.75 -3.90 -9.70
C ALA A 33 -6.33 -4.05 -11.16
N TYR A 34 -6.16 -5.30 -11.61
CA TYR A 34 -5.79 -5.64 -12.98
C TYR A 34 -7.00 -5.99 -13.84
N TYR A 35 -7.88 -6.88 -13.36
CA TYR A 35 -9.04 -7.31 -14.11
C TYR A 35 -10.15 -6.25 -14.14
N PRO A 36 -10.92 -6.16 -15.25
CA PRO A 36 -11.98 -5.16 -15.38
C PRO A 36 -13.00 -5.19 -14.25
N GLU A 37 -13.36 -6.38 -13.76
CA GLU A 37 -14.29 -6.57 -12.66
C GLU A 37 -13.77 -6.02 -11.32
N GLU A 38 -12.46 -6.14 -11.06
CA GLU A 38 -11.82 -5.59 -9.86
C GLU A 38 -11.83 -4.06 -9.89
N ARG A 39 -11.44 -3.48 -11.03
CA ARG A 39 -11.48 -2.02 -11.27
C ARG A 39 -12.88 -1.48 -11.07
N LYS A 40 -13.86 -2.16 -11.67
CA LYS A 40 -15.27 -1.79 -11.54
C LYS A 40 -15.75 -1.88 -10.09
N ALA A 41 -15.37 -2.92 -9.36
CA ALA A 41 -15.78 -3.12 -7.97
C ALA A 41 -15.31 -1.96 -7.07
N ILE A 42 -14.04 -1.52 -7.22
CA ILE A 42 -13.50 -0.38 -6.45
C ILE A 42 -14.24 0.91 -6.80
N VAL A 43 -14.43 1.20 -8.10
CA VAL A 43 -15.13 2.41 -8.55
C VAL A 43 -16.60 2.41 -8.10
N ASP A 44 -17.29 1.29 -8.23
CA ASP A 44 -18.68 1.15 -7.79
C ASP A 44 -18.83 1.32 -6.28
N TYR A 45 -17.89 0.78 -5.49
CA TYR A 45 -17.88 0.97 -4.05
C TYR A 45 -17.75 2.45 -3.68
N ILE A 46 -16.77 3.14 -4.24
CA ILE A 46 -16.53 4.57 -3.99
C ILE A 46 -17.77 5.40 -4.37
N LYS A 47 -18.30 5.20 -5.56
CA LYS A 47 -19.48 5.93 -6.04
C LYS A 47 -20.74 5.55 -5.28
N GLY A 48 -20.95 4.26 -5.00
CA GLY A 48 -22.14 3.77 -4.30
C GLY A 48 -22.24 4.25 -2.85
N HIS A 49 -21.11 4.46 -2.19
CA HIS A 49 -21.04 5.02 -0.84
C HIS A 49 -20.86 6.53 -0.83
N GLN A 50 -20.88 7.18 -2.00
CA GLN A 50 -20.71 8.63 -2.16
C GLN A 50 -19.42 9.16 -1.54
N LEU A 51 -18.35 8.36 -1.62
CA LEU A 51 -17.03 8.72 -1.09
C LEU A 51 -16.34 9.75 -2.00
N HIS A 52 -15.51 10.56 -1.37
CA HIS A 52 -14.73 11.61 -2.01
C HIS A 52 -13.23 11.28 -1.93
N PRO A 53 -12.66 10.59 -2.94
CA PRO A 53 -11.24 10.23 -2.93
C PRO A 53 -10.34 11.47 -2.90
N LYS A 54 -9.43 11.53 -1.92
CA LYS A 54 -8.47 12.62 -1.72
C LYS A 54 -7.07 12.23 -2.16
N HIS A 55 -6.71 10.97 -1.95
CA HIS A 55 -5.39 10.44 -2.21
C HIS A 55 -5.47 9.05 -2.87
N LEU A 56 -4.54 8.80 -3.77
CA LEU A 56 -4.18 7.48 -4.27
C LEU A 56 -2.72 7.24 -3.86
N ILE A 57 -2.50 6.49 -2.80
CA ILE A 57 -1.17 6.26 -2.25
C ILE A 57 -0.72 4.82 -2.49
N ALA A 58 0.56 4.65 -2.77
CA ALA A 58 1.19 3.34 -2.87
C ALA A 58 2.16 3.11 -1.72
N THR A 59 2.12 1.95 -1.09
CA THR A 59 3.08 1.56 -0.07
C THR A 59 4.48 1.37 -0.65
N HIS A 60 4.54 1.02 -1.95
CA HIS A 60 5.79 0.89 -2.70
C HIS A 60 5.52 0.82 -4.22
N GLY A 61 6.59 0.81 -5.01
CA GLY A 61 6.54 0.97 -6.46
C GLY A 61 6.46 -0.33 -7.27
N HIS A 62 6.03 -1.48 -6.72
CA HIS A 62 5.83 -2.68 -7.52
C HIS A 62 4.50 -2.64 -8.28
N ILE A 63 4.49 -3.29 -9.47
CA ILE A 63 3.37 -3.18 -10.41
C ILE A 63 2.08 -3.77 -9.88
N ASP A 64 2.13 -4.83 -9.10
CA ASP A 64 0.96 -5.49 -8.53
C ASP A 64 0.17 -4.61 -7.55
N HIS A 65 0.82 -3.60 -6.96
CA HIS A 65 0.19 -2.55 -6.15
C HIS A 65 -0.25 -1.33 -6.96
N ASN A 66 -0.02 -1.32 -8.28
CA ASN A 66 -0.20 -0.14 -9.12
C ASN A 66 -0.99 -0.39 -10.42
N PHE A 67 -1.41 -1.62 -10.72
CA PHE A 67 -2.11 -1.96 -11.98
C PHE A 67 -3.34 -1.10 -12.25
N GLY A 68 -4.08 -0.74 -11.23
CA GLY A 68 -5.34 0.01 -11.34
C GLY A 68 -5.20 1.53 -11.29
N ASN A 69 -3.98 2.07 -11.19
CA ASN A 69 -3.76 3.51 -11.05
C ASN A 69 -4.36 4.33 -12.21
N ASN A 70 -4.36 3.79 -13.44
CA ASN A 70 -4.98 4.46 -14.58
C ASN A 70 -6.50 4.61 -14.41
N THR A 71 -7.18 3.57 -13.89
CA THR A 71 -8.62 3.61 -13.64
C THR A 71 -8.97 4.67 -12.60
N ILE A 72 -8.21 4.75 -11.51
CA ILE A 72 -8.42 5.77 -10.49
C ILE A 72 -8.15 7.18 -11.04
N TYR A 73 -7.13 7.32 -11.89
CA TYR A 73 -6.86 8.59 -12.56
C TYR A 73 -7.97 9.00 -13.54
N GLU A 74 -8.47 8.07 -14.34
CA GLU A 74 -9.57 8.33 -15.29
C GLU A 74 -10.88 8.72 -14.58
N GLU A 75 -11.21 8.03 -13.49
CA GLU A 75 -12.49 8.20 -12.78
C GLU A 75 -12.50 9.36 -11.79
N PHE A 76 -11.38 9.63 -11.12
CA PHE A 76 -11.30 10.58 -10.01
C PHE A 76 -10.20 11.64 -10.17
N GLN A 77 -9.42 11.61 -11.26
CA GLN A 77 -8.32 12.54 -11.55
C GLN A 77 -7.20 12.52 -10.49
N LEU A 78 -7.09 11.43 -9.71
CA LEU A 78 -6.02 11.24 -8.74
C LEU A 78 -4.82 10.55 -9.40
N LYS A 79 -3.65 11.12 -9.19
CA LYS A 79 -2.37 10.54 -9.57
C LYS A 79 -1.76 9.80 -8.38
N PRO A 80 -1.01 8.71 -8.60
CA PRO A 80 -0.38 7.98 -7.50
C PRO A 80 0.63 8.86 -6.74
N GLU A 81 0.63 8.71 -5.43
CA GLU A 81 1.60 9.29 -4.51
C GLU A 81 2.40 8.13 -3.90
N VAL A 82 3.72 8.22 -3.92
CA VAL A 82 4.62 7.13 -3.51
C VAL A 82 5.89 7.72 -2.92
N ASP A 83 6.58 6.97 -2.08
CA ASP A 83 7.87 7.40 -1.54
C ASP A 83 8.89 7.68 -2.66
N ALA A 84 9.68 8.75 -2.48
CA ALA A 84 10.63 9.23 -3.48
C ALA A 84 11.71 8.21 -3.85
N ALA A 85 12.07 7.31 -2.93
CA ALA A 85 13.08 6.28 -3.19
C ALA A 85 12.60 5.21 -4.19
N ASP A 86 11.28 5.06 -4.38
CA ASP A 86 10.72 4.13 -5.37
C ASP A 86 10.45 4.77 -6.75
N LYS A 87 10.92 5.99 -6.98
CA LYS A 87 10.79 6.63 -8.30
C LYS A 87 11.23 5.73 -9.45
N VAL A 88 12.35 5.04 -9.31
CA VAL A 88 12.89 4.16 -10.37
C VAL A 88 11.96 2.98 -10.64
N LEU A 89 11.27 2.45 -9.63
CA LEU A 89 10.29 1.39 -9.79
C LEU A 89 9.02 1.92 -10.49
N MET A 90 8.52 3.08 -10.08
CA MET A 90 7.35 3.71 -10.71
C MET A 90 7.59 4.05 -12.18
N ASP A 91 8.80 4.49 -12.54
CA ASP A 91 9.18 4.76 -13.94
C ASP A 91 9.21 3.48 -14.82
N LYS A 92 9.21 2.28 -14.19
CA LYS A 92 9.34 0.98 -14.87
C LYS A 92 8.13 0.05 -14.70
N LEU A 93 6.97 0.56 -14.30
CA LEU A 93 5.77 -0.26 -14.03
C LEU A 93 5.42 -1.18 -15.22
N VAL A 94 5.43 -0.67 -16.45
CA VAL A 94 5.13 -1.47 -17.66
C VAL A 94 6.16 -2.59 -17.86
N GLN A 95 7.45 -2.30 -17.64
CA GLN A 95 8.51 -3.30 -17.71
C GLN A 95 8.34 -4.37 -16.63
N GLN A 96 8.03 -3.95 -15.40
CA GLN A 96 7.77 -4.85 -14.28
C GLN A 96 6.61 -5.81 -14.58
N ALA A 97 5.52 -5.34 -15.18
CA ALA A 97 4.38 -6.19 -15.53
C ALA A 97 4.81 -7.36 -16.44
N LYS A 98 5.69 -7.08 -17.41
CA LYS A 98 6.21 -8.11 -18.30
C LYS A 98 7.17 -9.05 -17.60
N GLU A 99 8.09 -8.53 -16.81
CA GLU A 99 9.14 -9.30 -16.16
C GLU A 99 8.63 -10.14 -14.98
N LEU A 100 7.67 -9.62 -14.21
CA LEU A 100 7.23 -10.25 -12.96
C LEU A 100 6.07 -11.22 -13.12
N VAL A 101 5.12 -10.87 -14.00
CA VAL A 101 3.84 -11.59 -14.13
C VAL A 101 3.50 -11.93 -15.59
N ASP A 102 4.44 -11.69 -16.52
CA ASP A 102 4.30 -11.92 -17.97
C ASP A 102 3.03 -11.29 -18.57
N VAL A 103 2.71 -10.08 -18.13
CA VAL A 103 1.56 -9.31 -18.61
C VAL A 103 2.03 -8.15 -19.47
N ASP A 104 1.35 -7.92 -20.59
CA ASP A 104 1.52 -6.73 -21.41
C ASP A 104 0.45 -5.70 -21.04
N ILE A 105 0.89 -4.51 -20.59
CA ILE A 105 0.01 -3.37 -20.31
C ILE A 105 -0.22 -2.59 -21.59
N ASP A 106 -1.47 -2.50 -22.04
CA ASP A 106 -1.91 -1.82 -23.28
C ASP A 106 -2.59 -0.46 -23.00
N TYR A 107 -2.52 0.03 -21.78
CA TYR A 107 -3.07 1.31 -21.36
C TYR A 107 -2.00 2.20 -20.71
N PRO A 108 -2.16 3.54 -20.79
CA PRO A 108 -1.19 4.46 -20.21
C PRO A 108 -1.23 4.43 -18.68
N MET A 109 -0.06 4.30 -18.06
CA MET A 109 0.08 4.49 -16.61
C MET A 109 0.15 5.99 -16.31
N PRO A 110 -0.61 6.51 -15.33
CA PRO A 110 -0.53 7.90 -14.96
C PRO A 110 0.85 8.23 -14.36
N PRO A 111 1.37 9.45 -14.60
CA PRO A 111 2.59 9.87 -13.94
C PRO A 111 2.36 10.01 -12.43
N VAL A 112 3.42 9.83 -11.65
CA VAL A 112 3.39 10.11 -10.20
C VAL A 112 2.98 11.56 -9.97
N GLY A 113 2.00 11.77 -9.11
CA GLY A 113 1.49 13.09 -8.74
C GLY A 113 2.33 13.76 -7.68
N LYS A 114 2.79 12.99 -6.70
CA LYS A 114 3.65 13.48 -5.61
C LYS A 114 4.61 12.39 -5.15
N TYR A 115 5.86 12.77 -4.96
CA TYR A 115 6.84 11.95 -4.25
C TYR A 115 6.81 12.31 -2.77
N LEU A 116 6.57 11.28 -1.94
CA LEU A 116 6.42 11.38 -0.49
C LEU A 116 7.76 11.16 0.22
N THR A 117 7.80 11.57 1.48
CA THR A 117 8.87 11.33 2.44
C THR A 117 8.27 11.11 3.84
N ASP A 118 9.06 10.72 4.82
CA ASP A 118 8.68 10.60 6.23
C ASP A 118 8.18 11.90 6.89
N LYS A 119 8.37 13.05 6.22
CA LYS A 119 7.90 14.37 6.69
C LYS A 119 6.50 14.73 6.19
N ASP A 120 6.00 13.96 5.23
CA ASP A 120 4.66 14.16 4.71
C ASP A 120 3.63 13.47 5.60
N VAL A 121 2.41 13.99 5.56
CA VAL A 121 1.25 13.42 6.25
C VAL A 121 0.11 13.33 5.23
N ILE A 122 -0.57 12.20 5.19
CA ILE A 122 -1.75 11.99 4.34
C ILE A 122 -2.99 12.30 5.17
N THR A 123 -3.70 13.36 4.82
CA THR A 123 -4.88 13.82 5.57
C THR A 123 -6.17 13.60 4.78
N PHE A 124 -7.18 13.05 5.43
CA PHE A 124 -8.52 12.89 4.86
C PHE A 124 -9.56 12.92 5.99
N GLY A 125 -10.62 13.66 5.78
CA GLY A 125 -11.65 13.87 6.79
C GLY A 125 -11.07 14.35 8.12
N ASN A 126 -11.34 13.60 9.18
CA ASN A 126 -10.84 13.85 10.54
C ASN A 126 -9.61 13.00 10.90
N HIS A 127 -9.05 12.28 9.93
CA HIS A 127 -7.94 11.33 10.14
C HIS A 127 -6.70 11.71 9.34
N GLN A 128 -5.60 11.12 9.76
CA GLN A 128 -4.34 11.26 9.05
C GLN A 128 -3.50 9.97 9.15
N PHE A 129 -2.67 9.75 8.14
CA PHE A 129 -1.61 8.76 8.20
C PHE A 129 -0.26 9.44 8.29
N THR A 130 0.55 9.02 9.25
CA THR A 130 1.99 9.26 9.26
C THR A 130 2.68 8.23 8.39
N ILE A 131 3.79 8.63 7.77
CA ILE A 131 4.59 7.77 6.91
C ILE A 131 5.78 7.27 7.72
N ILE A 132 5.92 5.95 7.83
CA ILE A 132 7.09 5.32 8.43
C ILE A 132 7.84 4.62 7.30
N GLU A 133 9.02 5.11 6.95
CA GLU A 133 9.87 4.47 5.95
C GLU A 133 10.31 3.09 6.44
N THR A 134 10.06 2.06 5.62
CA THR A 134 10.38 0.66 5.93
C THR A 134 11.11 0.01 4.75
N PRO A 135 12.27 0.56 4.33
CA PRO A 135 13.01 0.02 3.20
C PRO A 135 13.43 -1.44 3.44
N GLY A 136 13.54 -2.20 2.35
CA GLY A 136 14.04 -3.57 2.37
C GLY A 136 13.33 -4.52 1.42
N HIS A 137 12.01 -4.46 1.26
CA HIS A 137 11.31 -5.10 0.16
C HIS A 137 11.52 -4.28 -1.13
N SER A 138 11.32 -2.98 -1.06
CA SER A 138 11.78 -1.99 -2.02
C SER A 138 12.53 -0.87 -1.30
N PRO A 139 13.26 0.00 -2.02
CA PRO A 139 13.92 1.16 -1.40
C PRO A 139 12.94 2.16 -0.75
N GLY A 140 11.77 2.34 -1.36
CA GLY A 140 10.72 3.27 -0.92
C GLY A 140 9.52 2.61 -0.28
N SER A 141 9.66 1.39 0.27
CA SER A 141 8.59 0.76 1.06
C SER A 141 8.28 1.59 2.29
N VAL A 142 6.98 1.78 2.57
CA VAL A 142 6.49 2.54 3.71
C VAL A 142 5.33 1.85 4.42
N PHE A 143 5.16 2.15 5.71
CA PHE A 143 3.93 1.96 6.46
C PHE A 143 3.14 3.27 6.44
N TYR A 144 1.85 3.20 6.16
CA TYR A 144 0.90 4.27 6.44
C TYR A 144 0.23 3.98 7.77
N TYR A 145 0.53 4.76 8.81
CA TYR A 145 0.09 4.52 10.18
C TYR A 145 -0.90 5.57 10.65
N CYS A 146 -2.08 5.13 11.08
CA CYS A 146 -3.06 5.92 11.82
C CYS A 146 -2.89 5.67 13.32
N GLU A 147 -2.30 6.62 14.02
CA GLU A 147 -2.01 6.50 15.45
C GLU A 147 -3.29 6.41 16.28
N GLU A 148 -4.29 7.25 15.97
CA GLU A 148 -5.55 7.32 16.72
C GLU A 148 -6.35 6.02 16.70
N GLU A 149 -6.29 5.28 15.60
CA GLU A 149 -7.03 4.03 15.40
C GLU A 149 -6.15 2.78 15.60
N HIS A 150 -4.85 2.96 15.85
CA HIS A 150 -3.86 1.87 15.90
C HIS A 150 -3.95 0.94 14.69
N VAL A 151 -3.96 1.53 13.48
CA VAL A 151 -4.04 0.80 12.21
C VAL A 151 -2.84 1.17 11.35
N ALA A 152 -2.19 0.16 10.75
CA ALA A 152 -1.08 0.35 9.83
C ALA A 152 -1.28 -0.48 8.56
N PHE A 153 -1.08 0.17 7.40
CA PHE A 153 -1.00 -0.50 6.10
C PHE A 153 0.47 -0.75 5.81
N SER A 154 0.85 -2.02 5.83
CA SER A 154 2.26 -2.43 5.84
C SER A 154 2.84 -2.70 4.45
N GLY A 155 2.01 -2.66 3.40
CA GLY A 155 2.43 -3.15 2.09
C GLY A 155 3.12 -4.51 2.21
N ASP A 156 4.26 -4.64 1.56
CA ASP A 156 5.03 -5.87 1.53
C ASP A 156 6.22 -5.87 2.51
N THR A 157 6.12 -5.10 3.59
CA THR A 157 7.15 -5.16 4.64
C THR A 157 6.86 -6.27 5.64
N LEU A 158 5.65 -6.31 6.21
CA LEU A 158 5.25 -7.27 7.23
C LEU A 158 3.95 -7.98 6.86
N PHE A 159 3.97 -9.30 6.86
CA PHE A 159 2.82 -10.17 6.65
C PHE A 159 2.52 -11.01 7.90
N HIS A 160 1.37 -11.68 7.90
CA HIS A 160 1.09 -12.67 8.92
C HIS A 160 2.12 -13.81 8.89
N ASN A 161 2.92 -13.93 9.96
CA ASN A 161 4.02 -14.89 10.13
C ASN A 161 5.10 -14.86 9.03
N SER A 162 5.25 -13.75 8.31
CA SER A 162 6.21 -13.61 7.22
C SER A 162 6.61 -12.16 7.00
N ILE A 163 7.50 -11.93 6.05
CA ILE A 163 7.93 -10.62 5.56
C ILE A 163 7.99 -10.62 4.04
N GLY A 164 8.04 -9.44 3.43
CA GLY A 164 8.28 -9.30 2.01
C GLY A 164 9.63 -9.86 1.56
N ARG A 165 9.68 -10.35 0.34
CA ARG A 165 10.93 -10.79 -0.28
C ARG A 165 11.91 -9.62 -0.43
N THR A 166 13.19 -9.93 -0.41
CA THR A 166 14.28 -8.94 -0.47
C THR A 166 15.28 -9.19 -1.60
N ASP A 167 14.96 -10.12 -2.48
CA ASP A 167 15.80 -10.55 -3.61
C ASP A 167 15.46 -9.83 -4.94
N TYR A 168 14.60 -8.82 -4.87
CA TYR A 168 14.23 -7.97 -6.01
C TYR A 168 15.15 -6.76 -6.15
N ILE A 169 15.01 -6.01 -7.28
CA ILE A 169 15.79 -4.80 -7.54
C ILE A 169 15.58 -3.79 -6.41
N GLY A 170 16.66 -3.44 -5.72
CA GLY A 170 16.64 -2.53 -4.56
C GLY A 170 16.28 -3.19 -3.24
N GLY A 171 15.96 -4.50 -3.23
CA GLY A 171 15.68 -5.25 -2.01
C GLY A 171 16.92 -5.48 -1.14
N SER A 172 16.72 -5.53 0.18
CA SER A 172 17.80 -5.69 1.16
C SER A 172 17.30 -6.35 2.44
N MET A 173 17.77 -7.56 2.72
CA MET A 173 17.46 -8.25 3.98
C MET A 173 17.94 -7.46 5.19
N PHE A 174 19.08 -6.79 5.08
CA PHE A 174 19.59 -5.96 6.17
C PHE A 174 18.62 -4.80 6.48
N GLN A 175 18.15 -4.10 5.44
CA GLN A 175 17.23 -2.96 5.64
C GLN A 175 15.88 -3.41 6.17
N ILE A 176 15.28 -4.49 5.65
CA ILE A 176 13.97 -4.93 6.14
C ILE A 176 14.02 -5.32 7.62
N ILE A 177 15.11 -5.94 8.09
CA ILE A 177 15.31 -6.25 9.51
C ILE A 177 15.40 -4.97 10.35
N GLN A 178 16.07 -3.91 9.86
CA GLN A 178 16.09 -2.62 10.57
C GLN A 178 14.69 -1.97 10.58
N SER A 179 13.97 -2.03 9.48
CA SER A 179 12.58 -1.56 9.36
C SER A 179 11.66 -2.28 10.35
N LEU A 180 11.77 -3.61 10.44
CA LEU A 180 11.00 -4.42 11.41
C LEU A 180 11.29 -3.98 12.86
N ARG A 181 12.52 -3.69 13.21
CA ARG A 181 12.88 -3.17 14.54
C ARG A 181 12.24 -1.80 14.81
N THR A 182 12.17 -0.94 13.81
CA THR A 182 11.50 0.37 13.94
C THR A 182 10.02 0.20 14.20
N ILE A 183 9.31 -0.61 13.40
CA ILE A 183 7.87 -0.81 13.56
C ILE A 183 7.52 -1.61 14.83
N SER A 184 8.45 -2.41 15.36
CA SER A 184 8.27 -3.13 16.63
C SER A 184 8.11 -2.21 17.84
N GLN A 185 8.34 -0.91 17.69
CA GLN A 185 8.11 0.09 18.73
C GLN A 185 6.66 0.60 18.75
N LEU A 186 5.85 0.30 17.75
CA LEU A 186 4.43 0.62 17.74
C LEU A 186 3.67 -0.22 18.80
N PRO A 187 2.49 0.23 19.23
CA PRO A 187 1.67 -0.53 20.19
C PRO A 187 1.35 -1.95 19.69
N ASP A 188 1.40 -2.95 20.57
CA ASP A 188 1.05 -4.34 20.27
C ASP A 188 -0.36 -4.49 19.67
N SER A 189 -1.28 -3.60 20.04
CA SER A 189 -2.66 -3.54 19.54
C SER A 189 -2.76 -3.05 18.10
N THR A 190 -1.66 -2.57 17.49
CA THR A 190 -1.70 -2.06 16.13
C THR A 190 -2.14 -3.16 15.16
N ARG A 191 -3.26 -2.92 14.47
CA ARG A 191 -3.73 -3.78 13.37
C ARG A 191 -2.83 -3.56 12.17
N ILE A 192 -2.35 -4.67 11.61
CA ILE A 192 -1.49 -4.68 10.42
C ILE A 192 -2.32 -5.16 9.23
N LEU A 193 -2.45 -4.32 8.24
CA LEU A 193 -3.17 -4.54 6.99
C LEU A 193 -2.13 -4.68 5.87
N PRO A 194 -1.76 -5.92 5.49
CA PRO A 194 -0.66 -6.16 4.56
C PRO A 194 -1.07 -6.03 3.10
N GLY A 195 -0.08 -5.89 2.21
CA GLY A 195 -0.27 -5.91 0.77
C GLY A 195 -0.74 -7.27 0.24
N HIS A 196 -0.44 -8.36 0.94
CA HIS A 196 -0.92 -9.70 0.61
C HIS A 196 -1.36 -10.49 1.83
N GLY A 197 -2.36 -11.35 1.62
CA GLY A 197 -2.83 -12.26 2.65
C GLY A 197 -3.78 -11.60 3.67
N ARG A 198 -3.84 -12.18 4.86
CA ARG A 198 -4.77 -11.74 5.91
C ARG A 198 -4.17 -10.68 6.82
N GLU A 199 -5.03 -9.89 7.45
CA GLU A 199 -4.62 -8.98 8.52
C GLU A 199 -4.10 -9.73 9.74
N THR A 200 -3.31 -9.01 10.55
CA THR A 200 -2.76 -9.49 11.82
C THR A 200 -2.67 -8.31 12.80
N THR A 201 -2.03 -8.52 13.95
CA THR A 201 -1.65 -7.45 14.86
C THR A 201 -0.16 -7.50 15.14
N LEU A 202 0.44 -6.34 15.45
CA LEU A 202 1.86 -6.29 15.77
C LEU A 202 2.22 -7.22 16.95
N GLY A 203 1.39 -7.27 17.99
CA GLY A 203 1.61 -8.16 19.12
C GLY A 203 1.60 -9.64 18.75
N ALA A 204 0.71 -10.06 17.84
CA ALA A 204 0.71 -11.43 17.34
C ALA A 204 2.00 -11.76 16.55
N GLU A 205 2.44 -10.83 15.71
CA GLU A 205 3.67 -11.00 14.93
C GLU A 205 4.92 -11.00 15.83
N LEU A 206 4.98 -10.12 16.84
CA LEU A 206 6.06 -10.13 17.84
C LEU A 206 6.14 -11.43 18.63
N ALA A 207 5.02 -12.14 18.78
CA ALA A 207 4.97 -13.41 19.48
C ALA A 207 5.33 -14.62 18.63
N SER A 208 5.12 -14.56 17.30
CA SER A 208 5.18 -15.76 16.45
C SER A 208 5.94 -15.59 15.14
N ASN A 209 6.17 -14.38 14.67
CA ASN A 209 6.86 -14.16 13.39
C ASN A 209 8.36 -14.42 13.54
N PRO A 210 8.95 -15.34 12.75
CA PRO A 210 10.37 -15.73 12.90
C PRO A 210 11.36 -14.61 12.54
N TYR A 211 10.91 -13.51 11.95
CA TYR A 211 11.76 -12.37 11.55
C TYR A 211 11.70 -11.20 12.54
N LEU A 212 10.81 -11.27 13.54
CA LEU A 212 10.65 -10.25 14.57
C LEU A 212 11.22 -10.74 15.90
N ASP A 213 12.16 -9.97 16.46
CA ASP A 213 12.68 -10.16 17.82
C ASP A 213 12.31 -8.94 18.67
N ARG A 214 11.94 -9.16 19.92
CA ARG A 214 11.83 -8.12 20.96
C ARG A 214 13.16 -7.84 21.63
#